data_db55c9e61d4c52100fa32b3ff7aa521e
#
_entry.id   db55c9e61d4c52100fa32b3ff7aa521e
#
_cell.length_a   1.000
_cell.length_b   1.000
_cell.length_c   1.000
_cell.angle_alpha   90.00
_cell.angle_beta   90.00
_cell.angle_gamma   90.00
#
_symmetry.space_group_name_H-M   'P 1'
#
loop_
_entity.id
_entity.type
_entity.pdbx_description
1 polymer ?
#
loop_
_entity_poly.entity_id
_entity_poly.type
_entity_poly.pdbx_seq_one_letter_code
_entity_poly.pdbx_strand_id
1 'polypeptide(L)'
;MSSTESNTSVILDLNNQTFQENLFSLQKTERHAALDTLSKIRQLTWQQVYRDKGLKWEKIFSVRSTQGIDAICSLRITQSRRATAFRDGPYMRMLTVAFDHDSAYGKK
;
A
#
# COMPACT_ATOMS: atom_id res chain seq x y z
N MET A 1 6.96 13.77 -25.15
CA MET A 1 6.77 13.26 -24.54
C MET A 1 6.89 13.25 -23.58
N SER A 2 6.79 13.40 -23.19
CA SER A 2 7.05 13.31 -22.27
C SER A 2 6.45 12.76 -21.30
N SER A 3 6.58 11.67 -21.05
CA SER A 3 5.96 11.05 -20.00
C SER A 3 6.51 11.59 -18.74
N THR A 4 5.70 11.70 -17.76
CA THR A 4 6.14 12.12 -16.45
C THR A 4 6.08 10.93 -15.55
N GLU A 5 6.74 11.04 -14.40
CA GLU A 5 6.71 9.97 -13.45
C GLU A 5 5.32 9.68 -12.94
N SER A 6 4.44 10.68 -12.90
CA SER A 6 3.11 10.46 -12.37
C SER A 6 2.27 9.61 -13.32
N ASN A 7 2.68 9.50 -14.58
CA ASN A 7 1.96 8.64 -15.53
C ASN A 7 2.53 7.23 -15.59
N THR A 8 3.51 6.93 -14.75
CA THR A 8 4.11 5.61 -14.72
C THR A 8 3.11 4.62 -14.13
N SER A 9 2.97 3.49 -14.78
CA SER A 9 2.13 2.42 -14.24
C SER A 9 2.73 1.86 -12.96
N VAL A 10 1.86 1.51 -12.05
CA VAL A 10 2.30 0.93 -10.78
C VAL A 10 2.72 -0.51 -11.01
N ILE A 11 3.87 -0.86 -10.45
CA ILE A 11 4.31 -2.25 -10.40
C ILE A 11 4.31 -2.64 -8.92
N LEU A 12 3.46 -3.61 -8.58
CA LEU A 12 3.38 -4.05 -7.20
C LEU A 12 4.56 -4.93 -6.85
N ASP A 13 5.12 -4.70 -5.68
CA ASP A 13 6.15 -5.56 -5.12
C ASP A 13 5.59 -6.11 -3.80
N LEU A 14 5.23 -7.37 -3.82
CA LEU A 14 4.68 -8.04 -2.65
C LEU A 14 5.71 -8.92 -1.97
N ASN A 15 6.96 -8.75 -2.32
CA ASN A 15 8.02 -9.63 -1.85
C ASN A 15 8.55 -9.16 -0.50
N ASN A 16 7.66 -9.20 0.50
CA ASN A 16 7.99 -8.82 1.87
C ASN A 16 7.32 -9.84 2.76
N GLN A 17 8.10 -10.53 3.57
CA GLN A 17 7.56 -11.63 4.34
C GLN A 17 6.49 -11.17 5.31
N THR A 18 6.70 -10.02 5.95
CA THR A 18 5.71 -9.52 6.89
C THR A 18 4.40 -9.21 6.19
N PHE A 19 4.50 -8.57 5.03
CA PHE A 19 3.28 -8.27 4.27
C PHE A 19 2.54 -9.55 3.91
N GLN A 20 3.28 -10.55 3.45
CA GLN A 20 2.65 -11.81 3.05
C GLN A 20 1.99 -12.49 4.23
N GLU A 21 2.65 -12.49 5.39
CA GLU A 21 2.06 -13.10 6.58
C GLU A 21 0.79 -12.36 6.99
N ASN A 22 0.84 -11.04 6.94
CA ASN A 22 -0.35 -10.26 7.28
C ASN A 22 -1.50 -10.56 6.32
N LEU A 23 -1.18 -10.56 5.03
CA LEU A 23 -2.20 -10.78 4.01
C LEU A 23 -2.86 -12.13 4.16
N PHE A 24 -2.04 -13.17 4.32
CA PHE A 24 -2.57 -14.53 4.36
C PHE A 24 -3.23 -14.86 5.68
N SER A 25 -3.05 -14.01 6.70
CA SER A 25 -3.73 -14.17 7.97
C SER A 25 -5.13 -13.58 7.98
N LEU A 26 -5.47 -12.80 6.95
CA LEU A 26 -6.81 -12.22 6.89
C LEU A 26 -7.85 -13.30 6.70
N GLN A 27 -9.05 -13.03 7.20
CA GLN A 27 -10.15 -13.92 6.95
C GLN A 27 -10.47 -13.92 5.47
N LYS A 28 -11.11 -14.99 5.02
CA LYS A 28 -11.28 -15.22 3.59
C LYS A 28 -11.92 -14.03 2.88
N THR A 29 -12.99 -13.49 3.45
CA THR A 29 -13.69 -12.39 2.81
C THR A 29 -12.79 -11.16 2.70
N GLU A 30 -12.08 -10.86 3.78
CA GLU A 30 -11.17 -9.72 3.75
C GLU A 30 -9.97 -9.97 2.85
N ARG A 31 -9.50 -11.19 2.83
CA ARG A 31 -8.36 -11.51 1.95
C ARG A 31 -8.76 -11.31 0.49
N HIS A 32 -9.97 -11.72 0.13
CA HIS A 32 -10.45 -11.48 -1.24
C HIS A 32 -10.55 -9.99 -1.52
N ALA A 33 -11.05 -9.21 -0.57
CA ALA A 33 -11.15 -7.78 -0.77
C ALA A 33 -9.78 -7.15 -0.94
N ALA A 34 -8.80 -7.61 -0.17
CA ALA A 34 -7.44 -7.09 -0.28
C ALA A 34 -6.86 -7.43 -1.66
N LEU A 35 -7.08 -8.64 -2.12
CA LEU A 35 -6.57 -9.03 -3.44
C LEU A 35 -7.24 -8.22 -4.54
N ASP A 36 -8.53 -7.93 -4.40
CA ASP A 36 -9.21 -7.09 -5.37
C ASP A 36 -8.59 -5.70 -5.43
N THR A 37 -8.25 -5.15 -4.26
CA THR A 37 -7.62 -3.83 -4.21
C THR A 37 -6.24 -3.88 -4.86
N LEU A 38 -5.46 -4.91 -4.57
CA LEU A 38 -4.14 -5.03 -5.19
C LEU A 38 -4.27 -5.17 -6.71
N SER A 39 -5.25 -5.93 -7.16
CA SER A 39 -5.49 -6.08 -8.58
C SER A 39 -5.85 -4.74 -9.23
N LYS A 40 -6.66 -3.95 -8.54
CA LYS A 40 -7.00 -2.62 -9.02
C LYS A 40 -5.75 -1.75 -9.12
N ILE A 41 -4.92 -1.77 -8.08
CA ILE A 41 -3.76 -0.88 -8.02
C ILE A 41 -2.81 -1.14 -9.19
N ARG A 42 -2.58 -2.39 -9.52
CA ARG A 42 -1.62 -2.68 -10.59
C ARG A 42 -2.12 -2.23 -11.96
N GLN A 43 -3.37 -1.80 -12.07
CA GLN A 43 -3.91 -1.27 -13.31
C GLN A 43 -3.87 0.25 -13.34
N LEU A 44 -3.39 0.88 -12.29
CA LEU A 44 -3.38 2.33 -12.19
C LEU A 44 -2.00 2.89 -12.51
N THR A 45 -1.99 4.16 -12.89
CA THR A 45 -0.74 4.91 -12.89
C THR A 45 -0.56 5.54 -11.52
N TRP A 46 0.67 5.98 -11.23
CA TRP A 46 0.92 6.63 -9.96
C TRP A 46 0.09 7.89 -9.78
N GLN A 47 -0.17 8.62 -10.87
CA GLN A 47 -1.03 9.79 -10.77
C GLN A 47 -2.43 9.38 -10.32
N GLN A 48 -2.93 8.27 -10.83
CA GLN A 48 -4.24 7.79 -10.43
C GLN A 48 -4.26 7.33 -8.97
N VAL A 49 -3.17 6.70 -8.52
CA VAL A 49 -3.07 6.32 -7.11
C VAL A 49 -3.19 7.54 -6.22
N TYR A 50 -2.47 8.61 -6.56
CA TYR A 50 -2.49 9.81 -5.74
C TYR A 50 -3.86 10.47 -5.68
N ARG A 51 -4.67 10.26 -6.70
CA ARG A 51 -5.99 10.88 -6.78
C ARG A 51 -7.12 9.99 -6.31
N ASP A 52 -6.85 8.72 -6.07
CA ASP A 52 -7.90 7.77 -5.76
C ASP A 52 -8.35 7.95 -4.34
N LYS A 53 -9.59 8.41 -4.17
CA LYS A 53 -10.10 8.69 -2.83
C LYS A 53 -10.36 7.42 -2.04
N GLY A 54 -10.60 6.32 -2.73
CA GLY A 54 -10.81 5.05 -2.05
C GLY A 54 -9.54 4.50 -1.46
N LEU A 55 -8.41 4.70 -2.12
CA LEU A 55 -7.13 4.21 -1.62
C LEU A 55 -6.58 5.08 -0.52
N LYS A 56 -6.79 6.39 -0.58
CA LYS A 56 -6.30 7.32 0.43
C LYS A 56 -4.81 7.14 0.69
N TRP A 57 -4.03 7.24 -0.36
CA TRP A 57 -2.58 7.14 -0.26
C TRP A 57 -2.06 8.35 0.51
N GLU A 58 -1.45 8.13 1.66
CA GLU A 58 -1.01 9.22 2.53
C GLU A 58 0.33 8.91 3.15
N LYS A 59 1.21 9.88 3.17
CA LYS A 59 2.48 9.73 3.84
C LYS A 59 2.26 9.72 5.35
N ILE A 60 2.81 8.73 6.05
CA ILE A 60 2.69 8.68 7.50
C ILE A 60 3.98 9.06 8.20
N PHE A 61 5.13 8.74 7.62
CA PHE A 61 6.39 9.26 8.16
C PHE A 61 7.51 9.01 7.16
N SER A 62 8.63 9.66 7.42
CA SER A 62 9.83 9.48 6.60
C SER A 62 10.83 8.66 7.38
N VAL A 63 11.56 7.83 6.67
CA VAL A 63 12.55 6.94 7.27
C VAL A 63 13.87 7.15 6.56
N ARG A 64 14.94 7.26 7.32
CA ARG A 64 16.25 7.34 6.72
C ARG A 64 16.63 5.99 6.15
N SER A 65 17.24 6.02 4.99
CA SER A 65 17.73 4.82 4.36
C SER A 65 19.14 5.13 3.84
N THR A 66 19.78 4.12 3.31
CA THR A 66 21.09 4.31 2.72
C THR A 66 21.05 5.19 1.49
N GLN A 67 19.89 5.36 0.90
CA GLN A 67 19.74 6.16 -0.30
C GLN A 67 19.11 7.52 -0.02
N GLY A 68 18.86 7.82 1.25
CA GLY A 68 18.27 9.10 1.59
C GLY A 68 17.09 8.90 2.52
N ILE A 69 16.03 9.63 2.26
CA ILE A 69 14.84 9.57 3.09
C ILE A 69 13.71 8.99 2.26
N ASP A 70 13.18 7.89 2.73
CA ASP A 70 12.03 7.25 2.11
C ASP A 70 10.77 7.60 2.87
N ALA A 71 9.70 7.82 2.15
CA ALA A 71 8.42 8.10 2.77
C ALA A 71 7.66 6.80 2.88
N ILE A 72 7.24 6.48 4.10
CA ILE A 72 6.35 5.35 4.32
C ILE A 72 4.93 5.89 4.24
N CYS A 73 4.13 5.26 3.42
CA CYS A 73 2.77 5.71 3.17
C CYS A 73 1.78 4.65 3.59
N SER A 74 0.56 5.07 3.85
CA SER A 74 -0.51 4.13 4.12
C SER A 74 -1.55 4.24 3.02
N LEU A 75 -2.28 3.17 2.86
CA LEU A 75 -3.38 3.14 1.89
C LEU A 75 -4.45 2.21 2.43
N ARG A 76 -5.67 2.42 1.98
CA ARG A 76 -6.76 1.55 2.37
C ARG A 76 -6.74 0.32 1.48
N ILE A 77 -6.56 -0.85 2.09
CA ILE A 77 -6.50 -2.07 1.31
C ILE A 77 -7.81 -2.85 1.37
N THR A 78 -8.55 -2.71 2.48
CA THR A 78 -9.94 -3.14 2.56
C THR A 78 -10.71 -2.05 3.26
N GLN A 79 -12.00 -2.24 3.37
CA GLN A 79 -12.84 -1.23 4.00
C GLN A 79 -12.40 -0.94 5.43
N SER A 80 -11.91 -1.94 6.13
CA SER A 80 -11.55 -1.78 7.54
C SER A 80 -10.07 -1.88 7.80
N ARG A 81 -9.23 -2.06 6.77
CA ARG A 81 -7.81 -2.27 7.02
C ARG A 81 -6.97 -1.38 6.14
N ARG A 82 -5.85 -0.96 6.67
CA ARG A 82 -4.89 -0.16 5.94
C ARG A 82 -3.61 -0.96 5.76
N ALA A 83 -2.91 -0.68 4.67
CA ALA A 83 -1.61 -1.27 4.43
C ALA A 83 -0.57 -0.16 4.47
N THR A 84 0.68 -0.53 4.67
CA THR A 84 1.77 0.42 4.52
C THR A 84 2.63 -0.02 3.35
N ALA A 85 3.23 0.97 2.71
CA ALA A 85 4.02 0.74 1.51
C ALA A 85 4.88 1.95 1.27
N PHE A 86 5.82 1.84 0.35
CA PHE A 86 6.53 3.03 -0.12
C PHE A 86 6.72 2.93 -1.62
N ARG A 87 6.89 4.09 -2.23
CA ARG A 87 7.13 4.16 -3.66
C ARG A 87 8.61 4.13 -3.94
N ASP A 88 9.02 3.30 -4.87
CA ASP A 88 10.41 3.20 -5.31
C ASP A 88 10.39 3.17 -6.83
N GLY A 89 10.55 4.34 -7.46
CA GLY A 89 10.40 4.42 -8.91
C GLY A 89 9.00 4.03 -9.31
N PRO A 90 8.83 3.05 -10.18
CA PRO A 90 7.49 2.58 -10.53
C PRO A 90 6.91 1.61 -9.50
N TYR A 91 7.74 1.13 -8.58
CA TYR A 91 7.31 0.08 -7.66
C TYR A 91 6.54 0.63 -6.48
N MET A 92 5.46 -0.05 -6.14
CA MET A 92 4.81 0.13 -4.85
C MET A 92 5.21 -1.07 -4.01
N ARG A 93 6.15 -0.85 -3.09
CA ARG A 93 6.67 -1.94 -2.27
C ARG A 93 5.84 -2.04 -1.01
N MET A 94 5.10 -3.13 -0.89
CA MET A 94 4.19 -3.31 0.24
C MET A 94 4.98 -3.78 1.45
N LEU A 95 4.64 -3.24 2.61
CA LEU A 95 5.36 -3.53 3.84
C LEU A 95 4.51 -4.32 4.83
N THR A 96 3.29 -3.86 5.12
CA THR A 96 2.44 -4.54 6.10
C THR A 96 0.99 -4.36 5.72
N VAL A 97 0.13 -5.19 6.32
CA VAL A 97 -1.30 -4.93 6.38
C VAL A 97 -1.62 -4.74 7.85
N ALA A 98 -2.09 -3.54 8.19
CA ALA A 98 -2.42 -3.25 9.57
C ALA A 98 -3.73 -3.92 9.92
N PHE A 99 -3.85 -4.28 11.19
CA PHE A 99 -5.09 -4.83 11.67
C PHE A 99 -6.11 -3.73 11.80
N ASP A 100 -7.32 -4.13 12.13
CA ASP A 100 -8.37 -3.20 12.43
C ASP A 100 -7.83 -2.07 13.28
N HIS A 101 -8.31 -0.86 12.99
CA HIS A 101 -7.82 0.34 13.64
C HIS A 101 -7.87 0.22 15.16
N ASP A 102 -8.96 -0.30 15.67
CA ASP A 102 -9.09 -0.44 17.11
C ASP A 102 -8.09 -1.43 17.66
N SER A 103 -7.87 -2.52 16.95
CA SER A 103 -6.88 -3.49 17.37
C SER A 103 -5.50 -2.89 17.35
N ALA A 104 -5.22 -2.07 16.37
CA ALA A 104 -3.90 -1.47 16.25
C ALA A 104 -3.57 -0.61 17.45
N TYR A 105 -4.58 -0.09 18.13
CA TYR A 105 -4.38 0.73 19.30
C TYR A 105 -4.53 -0.03 20.60
N GLY A 106 -4.71 -1.35 20.53
CA GLY A 106 -4.74 -2.16 21.73
C GLY A 106 -5.96 -1.97 22.59
N LYS A 107 -7.04 -1.56 22.00
CA LYS A 107 -8.19 -1.36 22.82
C LYS A 107 -8.73 -2.63 23.29
N LYS A 108 -9.00 -2.55 23.84
CA LYS A 108 -9.47 -3.45 24.21
C LYS A 108 -10.27 -3.34 24.44
#